data_d63fb9943840d9c6a606b84586b83adb
#
_entry.id   d63fb9943840d9c6a606b84586b83adb
#
_cell.length_a   1.000
_cell.length_b   1.000
_cell.length_c   1.000
_cell.angle_alpha   90.00
_cell.angle_beta   90.00
_cell.angle_gamma   90.00
#
_symmetry.space_group_name_H-M   'P 1'
#
loop_
_entity.id
_entity.type
_entity.pdbx_description
1 polymer ?
#
loop_
_entity_poly.entity_id
_entity_poly.type
_entity_poly.pdbx_seq_one_letter_code
_entity_poly.pdbx_strand_id
1 'polypeptide(L)'
;MDEPFLDISVFKNKQFLVTTIAVALSMMAMMGVEMILPLYMQNVHGLSALDSGLALLPGALMMGIVSPIVGNVYDKVGARRMGMIGFAILAIGTVPFVYLTVATPNHFITLLYAVRMFGLGMIMMPLTASAMSALPTREAAHGTAANNTVRQIASAIVVALASSVTQNIITDHKPAASLKLENPLSYASKTISASLDGFH
;
A
#
# COMPACT_ATOMS: atom_id res chain seq x y z
N MET A 1 29.23 -27.35 0.47
CA MET A 1 28.09 -27.50 -0.46
C MET A 1 27.30 -26.22 -0.32
N ASP A 2 27.60 -25.30 -1.25
CA ASP A 2 26.98 -23.98 -1.24
C ASP A 2 25.62 -24.09 -1.98
N GLU A 3 24.58 -24.46 -1.25
CA GLU A 3 23.23 -24.28 -1.79
C GLU A 3 22.92 -22.78 -1.73
N PRO A 4 22.73 -22.11 -2.87
CA PRO A 4 22.42 -20.69 -2.87
C PRO A 4 21.10 -20.45 -2.15
N PHE A 5 21.06 -19.49 -1.23
CA PHE A 5 19.88 -19.12 -0.44
C PHE A 5 18.64 -18.80 -1.31
N LEU A 6 18.85 -18.45 -2.57
CA LEU A 6 17.82 -18.20 -3.56
C LEU A 6 18.14 -19.00 -4.82
N ASP A 7 17.41 -20.08 -5.03
CA ASP A 7 17.44 -20.80 -6.30
C ASP A 7 16.49 -20.11 -7.29
N ILE A 8 17.07 -19.36 -8.24
CA ILE A 8 16.32 -18.63 -9.29
C ILE A 8 15.62 -19.61 -10.25
N SER A 9 15.97 -20.91 -10.21
CA SER A 9 15.36 -21.93 -11.06
C SER A 9 13.84 -22.08 -10.82
N VAL A 10 13.34 -21.71 -9.65
CA VAL A 10 11.89 -21.69 -9.33
C VAL A 10 11.09 -20.81 -10.31
N PHE A 11 11.70 -19.77 -10.88
CA PHE A 11 11.07 -18.91 -11.87
C PHE A 11 10.93 -19.52 -13.26
N LYS A 12 11.56 -20.67 -13.52
CA LYS A 12 11.34 -21.44 -14.77
C LYS A 12 9.95 -22.06 -14.79
N ASN A 13 9.34 -22.28 -13.64
CA ASN A 13 7.95 -22.75 -13.56
C ASN A 13 7.01 -21.60 -13.92
N LYS A 14 6.32 -21.70 -15.05
CA LYS A 14 5.40 -20.65 -15.55
C LYS A 14 4.29 -20.33 -14.58
N GLN A 15 3.75 -21.31 -13.86
CA GLN A 15 2.69 -21.08 -12.87
C GLN A 15 3.23 -20.29 -11.69
N PHE A 16 4.38 -20.65 -11.16
CA PHE A 16 5.04 -19.92 -10.09
C PHE A 16 5.35 -18.47 -10.51
N LEU A 17 5.93 -18.29 -11.69
CA LEU A 17 6.27 -16.94 -12.22
C LEU A 17 5.03 -16.06 -12.33
N VAL A 18 3.97 -16.54 -12.99
CA VAL A 18 2.74 -15.75 -13.20
C VAL A 18 2.06 -15.40 -11.88
N THR A 19 1.97 -16.36 -10.96
CA THR A 19 1.36 -16.09 -9.65
C THR A 19 2.19 -15.16 -8.80
N THR A 20 3.52 -15.25 -8.83
CA THR A 20 4.42 -14.35 -8.11
C THR A 20 4.34 -12.93 -8.67
N ILE A 21 4.27 -12.75 -9.99
CA ILE A 21 4.04 -11.43 -10.60
C ILE A 21 2.67 -10.88 -10.17
N ALA A 22 1.63 -11.68 -10.19
CA ALA A 22 0.30 -11.24 -9.74
C ALA A 22 0.29 -10.82 -8.26
N VAL A 23 1.00 -11.54 -7.39
CA VAL A 23 1.20 -11.16 -5.98
C VAL A 23 1.97 -9.85 -5.87
N ALA A 24 3.03 -9.67 -6.64
CA ALA A 24 3.81 -8.43 -6.67
C ALA A 24 2.96 -7.23 -7.07
N LEU A 25 2.18 -7.35 -8.14
CA LEU A 25 1.26 -6.29 -8.59
C LEU A 25 0.20 -5.96 -7.53
N SER A 26 -0.32 -6.97 -6.82
CA SER A 26 -1.26 -6.77 -5.72
C SER A 26 -0.61 -6.01 -4.56
N MET A 27 0.65 -6.32 -4.24
CA MET A 27 1.42 -5.60 -3.22
C MET A 27 1.70 -4.15 -3.62
N MET A 28 2.06 -3.92 -4.89
CA MET A 28 2.23 -2.56 -5.41
C MET A 28 0.93 -1.76 -5.28
N ALA A 29 -0.19 -2.34 -5.69
CA ALA A 29 -1.50 -1.71 -5.54
C ALA A 29 -1.82 -1.42 -4.08
N MET A 30 -1.53 -2.35 -3.16
CA MET A 30 -1.76 -2.20 -1.73
C MET A 30 -0.96 -1.03 -1.16
N MET A 31 0.36 -1.06 -1.29
CA MET A 31 1.27 -0.07 -0.69
C MET A 31 1.04 1.35 -1.20
N GLY A 32 0.73 1.52 -2.49
CA GLY A 32 0.50 2.84 -3.06
C GLY A 32 -0.65 3.59 -2.38
N VAL A 33 -1.76 2.93 -2.14
CA VAL A 33 -2.93 3.56 -1.50
C VAL A 33 -2.73 3.67 0.02
N GLU A 34 -2.16 2.66 0.68
CA GLU A 34 -1.90 2.69 2.12
C GLU A 34 -0.99 3.85 2.53
N MET A 35 -0.05 4.26 1.67
CA MET A 35 0.81 5.39 1.94
C MET A 35 0.09 6.73 1.69
N ILE A 36 -0.64 6.85 0.59
CA ILE A 36 -1.21 8.13 0.14
C ILE A 36 -2.52 8.45 0.87
N LEU A 37 -3.36 7.45 1.14
CA LEU A 37 -4.71 7.68 1.65
C LEU A 37 -4.76 8.31 3.05
N PRO A 38 -3.96 7.89 4.05
CA PRO A 38 -3.91 8.57 5.34
C PRO A 38 -3.43 10.01 5.22
N LEU A 39 -2.43 10.27 4.36
CA LEU A 39 -1.92 11.62 4.10
C LEU A 39 -3.01 12.51 3.46
N TYR A 40 -3.77 11.98 2.52
CA TYR A 40 -4.89 12.68 1.92
C TYR A 40 -5.95 13.03 2.96
N MET A 41 -6.36 12.07 3.82
CA MET A 41 -7.37 12.30 4.85
C MET A 41 -6.92 13.34 5.89
N GLN A 42 -5.64 13.34 6.26
CA GLN A 42 -5.10 14.30 7.21
C GLN A 42 -4.90 15.69 6.60
N ASN A 43 -4.32 15.79 5.40
CA ASN A 43 -3.95 17.07 4.81
C ASN A 43 -5.11 17.76 4.07
N VAL A 44 -6.05 17.00 3.49
CA VAL A 44 -7.17 17.55 2.70
C VAL A 44 -8.43 17.66 3.53
N HIS A 45 -8.74 16.65 4.34
CA HIS A 45 -9.94 16.65 5.19
C HIS A 45 -9.68 17.13 6.62
N GLY A 46 -8.41 17.40 6.99
CA GLY A 46 -8.06 17.90 8.32
C GLY A 46 -8.28 16.88 9.45
N LEU A 47 -8.38 15.60 9.13
CA LEU A 47 -8.57 14.56 10.14
C LEU A 47 -7.31 14.39 11.00
N SER A 48 -7.51 14.02 12.26
CA SER A 48 -6.38 13.60 13.10
C SER A 48 -5.80 12.27 12.59
N ALA A 49 -4.57 11.94 13.00
CA ALA A 49 -3.95 10.65 12.69
C ALA A 49 -4.80 9.47 13.23
N LEU A 50 -5.44 9.66 14.39
CA LEU A 50 -6.33 8.66 14.98
C LEU A 50 -7.61 8.48 14.14
N ASP A 51 -8.27 9.59 13.75
CA ASP A 51 -9.50 9.53 12.98
C ASP A 51 -9.27 8.93 11.58
N SER A 52 -8.16 9.25 10.93
CA SER A 52 -7.78 8.65 9.65
C SER A 52 -7.52 7.15 9.80
N GLY A 53 -6.86 6.72 10.88
CA GLY A 53 -6.67 5.30 11.19
C GLY A 53 -7.98 4.56 11.45
N LEU A 54 -8.89 5.15 12.21
CA LEU A 54 -10.23 4.61 12.48
C LEU A 54 -11.08 4.51 11.20
N ALA A 55 -10.97 5.48 10.30
CA ALA A 55 -11.66 5.45 9.01
C ALA A 55 -11.16 4.31 8.10
N LEU A 56 -9.92 3.87 8.24
CA LEU A 56 -9.36 2.75 7.48
C LEU A 56 -9.57 1.39 8.16
N LEU A 57 -9.91 1.37 9.44
CA LEU A 57 -10.11 0.15 10.21
C LEU A 57 -11.13 -0.83 9.60
N PRO A 58 -12.30 -0.40 9.08
CA PRO A 58 -13.26 -1.31 8.45
C PRO A 58 -12.65 -2.08 7.27
N GLY A 59 -11.77 -1.47 6.49
CA GLY A 59 -11.07 -2.14 5.39
C GLY A 59 -10.10 -3.20 5.89
N ALA A 60 -9.31 -2.90 6.91
CA ALA A 60 -8.39 -3.86 7.51
C ALA A 60 -9.14 -5.07 8.11
N LEU A 61 -10.25 -4.82 8.81
CA LEU A 61 -11.13 -5.88 9.34
C LEU A 61 -11.73 -6.72 8.22
N MET A 62 -12.18 -6.09 7.12
CA MET A 62 -12.73 -6.80 5.96
C MET A 62 -11.71 -7.77 5.38
N MET A 63 -10.46 -7.35 5.17
CA MET A 63 -9.39 -8.22 4.70
C MET A 63 -9.12 -9.39 5.67
N GLY A 64 -9.09 -9.12 6.99
CA GLY A 64 -8.88 -10.13 8.03
C GLY A 64 -9.98 -11.19 8.07
N ILE A 65 -11.24 -10.79 7.89
CA ILE A 65 -12.41 -11.70 7.88
C ILE A 65 -12.47 -12.51 6.58
N VAL A 66 -12.18 -11.86 5.45
CA VAL A 66 -12.29 -12.47 4.12
C VAL A 66 -11.20 -13.50 3.88
N SER A 67 -9.98 -13.27 4.34
CA SER A 67 -8.84 -14.17 4.10
C SER A 67 -9.10 -15.64 4.49
N PRO A 68 -9.58 -15.97 5.69
CA PRO A 68 -9.87 -17.36 6.05
C PRO A 68 -11.05 -17.96 5.28
N ILE A 69 -12.07 -17.14 4.95
CA ILE A 69 -13.23 -17.58 4.17
C ILE A 69 -12.79 -17.98 2.75
N VAL A 70 -11.95 -17.15 2.16
CA VAL A 70 -11.39 -17.36 0.82
C VAL A 70 -10.53 -18.63 0.77
N GLY A 71 -9.80 -18.95 1.84
CA GLY A 71 -9.05 -20.20 1.94
C GLY A 71 -9.94 -21.43 1.73
N ASN A 72 -11.10 -21.47 2.37
CA ASN A 72 -12.05 -22.57 2.23
C ASN A 72 -12.74 -22.62 0.85
N VAL A 73 -12.92 -21.49 0.21
CA VAL A 73 -13.53 -21.39 -1.14
C VAL A 73 -12.50 -21.68 -2.23
N TYR A 74 -11.23 -21.38 -1.98
CA TYR A 74 -10.13 -21.61 -2.91
C TYR A 74 -10.06 -23.04 -3.39
N ASP A 75 -10.22 -24.02 -2.50
CA ASP A 75 -10.17 -25.45 -2.83
C ASP A 75 -11.24 -25.87 -3.84
N LYS A 76 -12.37 -25.15 -3.89
CA LYS A 76 -13.49 -25.44 -4.79
C LYS A 76 -13.45 -24.67 -6.10
N VAL A 77 -13.00 -23.42 -6.06
CA VAL A 77 -13.07 -22.46 -7.20
C VAL A 77 -11.75 -22.36 -7.96
N GLY A 78 -10.63 -22.59 -7.27
CA GLY A 78 -9.28 -22.50 -7.81
C GLY A 78 -8.72 -21.08 -7.87
N ALA A 79 -7.38 -20.97 -7.82
CA ALA A 79 -6.64 -19.70 -7.77
C ALA A 79 -6.96 -18.74 -8.92
N ARG A 80 -7.13 -19.27 -10.15
CA ARG A 80 -7.32 -18.45 -11.34
C ARG A 80 -8.63 -17.65 -11.29
N ARG A 81 -9.75 -18.32 -10.94
CA ARG A 81 -11.06 -17.65 -10.87
C ARG A 81 -11.12 -16.69 -9.70
N MET A 82 -10.62 -17.13 -8.53
CA MET A 82 -10.56 -16.27 -7.34
C MET A 82 -9.69 -15.04 -7.58
N GLY A 83 -8.51 -15.20 -8.21
CA GLY A 83 -7.65 -14.09 -8.58
C GLY A 83 -8.33 -13.10 -9.53
N MET A 84 -9.00 -13.58 -10.60
CA MET A 84 -9.72 -12.71 -11.54
C MET A 84 -10.82 -11.90 -10.85
N ILE A 85 -11.64 -12.53 -10.01
CA ILE A 85 -12.71 -11.86 -9.27
C ILE A 85 -12.10 -10.84 -8.28
N GLY A 86 -11.07 -11.25 -7.54
CA GLY A 86 -10.39 -10.38 -6.59
C GLY A 86 -9.76 -9.15 -7.27
N PHE A 87 -9.09 -9.32 -8.42
CA PHE A 87 -8.54 -8.21 -9.20
C PHE A 87 -9.64 -7.30 -9.77
N ALA A 88 -10.76 -7.85 -10.21
CA ALA A 88 -11.90 -7.04 -10.66
C ALA A 88 -12.46 -6.18 -9.52
N ILE A 89 -12.66 -6.76 -8.33
CA ILE A 89 -13.11 -6.02 -7.13
C ILE A 89 -12.07 -4.99 -6.69
N LEU A 90 -10.78 -5.35 -6.71
CA LEU A 90 -9.68 -4.43 -6.41
C LEU A 90 -9.68 -3.23 -7.36
N ALA A 91 -9.88 -3.46 -8.66
CA ALA A 91 -9.97 -2.40 -9.66
C ALA A 91 -11.19 -1.50 -9.41
N ILE A 92 -12.37 -2.10 -9.17
CA ILE A 92 -13.60 -1.34 -8.84
C ILE A 92 -13.40 -0.50 -7.58
N GLY A 93 -12.74 -1.03 -6.54
CA GLY A 93 -12.44 -0.28 -5.33
C GLY A 93 -11.32 0.75 -5.48
N THR A 94 -10.45 0.63 -6.50
CA THR A 94 -9.29 1.52 -6.68
C THR A 94 -9.56 2.64 -7.68
N VAL A 95 -10.25 2.37 -8.79
CA VAL A 95 -10.51 3.36 -9.85
C VAL A 95 -11.18 4.64 -9.33
N PRO A 96 -12.18 4.60 -8.42
CA PRO A 96 -12.78 5.81 -7.91
C PRO A 96 -11.85 6.72 -7.11
N PHE A 97 -10.71 6.20 -6.59
CA PHE A 97 -9.72 7.04 -5.91
C PHE A 97 -9.08 8.10 -6.81
N VAL A 98 -9.09 7.89 -8.14
CA VAL A 98 -8.61 8.89 -9.11
C VAL A 98 -9.54 10.12 -9.16
N TYR A 99 -10.82 9.96 -8.80
CA TYR A 99 -11.83 11.01 -8.84
C TYR A 99 -12.11 11.63 -7.46
N LEU A 100 -11.30 11.34 -6.45
CA LEU A 100 -11.46 11.95 -5.13
C LEU A 100 -11.24 13.47 -5.22
N THR A 101 -12.16 14.20 -4.58
CA THR A 101 -12.11 15.66 -4.47
C THR A 101 -12.22 16.06 -3.00
N VAL A 102 -11.88 17.32 -2.71
CA VAL A 102 -12.03 17.90 -1.35
C VAL A 102 -13.46 17.77 -0.80
N ALA A 103 -14.46 17.71 -1.69
CA ALA A 103 -15.87 17.55 -1.32
C ALA A 103 -16.29 16.09 -1.09
N THR A 104 -15.41 15.10 -1.33
CA THR A 104 -15.76 13.69 -1.18
C THR A 104 -15.93 13.34 0.30
N PRO A 105 -17.09 12.81 0.74
CA PRO A 105 -17.31 12.51 2.14
C PRO A 105 -16.48 11.33 2.63
N ASN A 106 -15.99 11.41 3.88
CA ASN A 106 -15.08 10.43 4.47
C ASN A 106 -15.66 9.01 4.48
N HIS A 107 -16.97 8.84 4.73
CA HIS A 107 -17.62 7.53 4.72
C HIS A 107 -17.55 6.84 3.36
N PHE A 108 -17.56 7.60 2.26
CA PHE A 108 -17.41 7.07 0.90
C PHE A 108 -15.98 6.55 0.67
N ILE A 109 -14.97 7.27 1.15
CA ILE A 109 -13.57 6.86 1.10
C ILE A 109 -13.36 5.57 1.89
N THR A 110 -13.93 5.51 3.10
CA THR A 110 -13.92 4.30 3.95
C THR A 110 -14.55 3.10 3.26
N LEU A 111 -15.70 3.30 2.60
CA LEU A 111 -16.40 2.24 1.86
C LEU A 111 -15.56 1.73 0.67
N LEU A 112 -15.01 2.64 -0.12
CA LEU A 112 -14.13 2.28 -1.24
C LEU A 112 -12.90 1.50 -0.78
N TYR A 113 -12.31 1.94 0.34
CA TYR A 113 -11.18 1.26 0.93
C TYR A 113 -11.55 -0.14 1.41
N ALA A 114 -12.72 -0.31 2.03
CA ALA A 114 -13.23 -1.61 2.47
C ALA A 114 -13.47 -2.57 1.29
N VAL A 115 -14.09 -2.10 0.19
CA VAL A 115 -14.29 -2.88 -1.04
C VAL A 115 -12.93 -3.30 -1.64
N ARG A 116 -11.98 -2.40 -1.66
CA ARG A 116 -10.64 -2.65 -2.15
C ARG A 116 -9.91 -3.71 -1.31
N MET A 117 -9.98 -3.61 0.02
CA MET A 117 -9.38 -4.57 0.95
C MET A 117 -10.05 -5.95 0.88
N PHE A 118 -11.36 -6.00 0.61
CA PHE A 118 -12.06 -7.24 0.29
C PHE A 118 -11.44 -7.91 -0.95
N GLY A 119 -11.23 -7.16 -2.04
CA GLY A 119 -10.57 -7.66 -3.25
C GLY A 119 -9.16 -8.19 -2.98
N LEU A 120 -8.36 -7.45 -2.19
CA LEU A 120 -7.01 -7.88 -1.80
C LEU A 120 -7.03 -9.17 -0.96
N GLY A 121 -7.96 -9.30 -0.02
CA GLY A 121 -8.14 -10.52 0.76
C GLY A 121 -8.44 -11.74 -0.12
N MET A 122 -9.22 -11.54 -1.19
CA MET A 122 -9.52 -12.59 -2.17
C MET A 122 -8.33 -12.98 -3.05
N ILE A 123 -7.33 -12.10 -3.20
CA ILE A 123 -6.17 -12.32 -4.08
C ILE A 123 -5.01 -12.98 -3.31
N MET A 124 -4.66 -12.42 -2.14
CA MET A 124 -3.40 -12.71 -1.46
C MET A 124 -3.22 -14.17 -1.11
N MET A 125 -4.21 -14.79 -0.48
CA MET A 125 -4.11 -16.18 -0.04
C MET A 125 -4.11 -17.18 -1.19
N PRO A 126 -5.07 -17.12 -2.14
CA PRO A 126 -5.10 -18.06 -3.28
C PRO A 126 -3.87 -17.99 -4.17
N LEU A 127 -3.37 -16.79 -4.46
CA LEU A 127 -2.20 -16.65 -5.31
C LEU A 127 -0.94 -17.17 -4.63
N THR A 128 -0.76 -16.87 -3.33
CA THR A 128 0.39 -17.36 -2.56
C THR A 128 0.34 -18.90 -2.46
N ALA A 129 -0.81 -19.47 -2.16
CA ALA A 129 -1.00 -20.92 -2.13
C ALA A 129 -0.74 -21.57 -3.50
N SER A 130 -1.24 -20.96 -4.59
CA SER A 130 -1.01 -21.44 -5.95
C SER A 130 0.46 -21.32 -6.39
N ALA A 131 1.19 -20.30 -5.94
CA ALA A 131 2.62 -20.19 -6.18
C ALA A 131 3.37 -21.34 -5.52
N MET A 132 3.07 -21.63 -4.25
CA MET A 132 3.74 -22.71 -3.51
C MET A 132 3.37 -24.10 -4.04
N SER A 133 2.11 -24.34 -4.41
CA SER A 133 1.67 -25.63 -4.96
C SER A 133 2.25 -25.94 -6.35
N ALA A 134 2.79 -24.95 -7.03
CA ALA A 134 3.45 -25.10 -8.32
C ALA A 134 4.87 -25.71 -8.23
N LEU A 135 5.44 -25.75 -7.02
CA LEU A 135 6.82 -26.18 -6.78
C LEU A 135 6.84 -27.55 -6.06
N PRO A 136 7.87 -28.38 -6.32
CA PRO A 136 8.14 -29.56 -5.51
C PRO A 136 8.37 -29.20 -4.05
N THR A 137 8.00 -30.06 -3.13
CA THR A 137 8.11 -29.83 -1.67
C THR A 137 9.51 -29.40 -1.24
N ARG A 138 10.57 -29.96 -1.86
CA ARG A 138 11.96 -29.59 -1.54
C ARG A 138 12.33 -28.17 -1.98
N GLU A 139 11.62 -27.59 -2.96
CA GLU A 139 11.85 -26.25 -3.49
C GLU A 139 10.92 -25.21 -2.85
N ALA A 140 9.96 -25.65 -2.02
CA ALA A 140 8.97 -24.75 -1.40
C ALA A 140 9.60 -23.68 -0.51
N ALA A 141 10.70 -23.99 0.19
CA ALA A 141 11.45 -23.02 0.98
C ALA A 141 12.07 -21.92 0.10
N HIS A 142 12.71 -22.30 -1.01
CA HIS A 142 13.28 -21.37 -1.99
C HIS A 142 12.17 -20.54 -2.67
N GLY A 143 11.05 -21.18 -3.00
CA GLY A 143 9.87 -20.50 -3.55
C GLY A 143 9.29 -19.45 -2.59
N THR A 144 9.20 -19.78 -1.31
CA THR A 144 8.72 -18.84 -0.29
C THR A 144 9.67 -17.66 -0.15
N ALA A 145 10.98 -17.89 -0.09
CA ALA A 145 11.98 -16.85 -0.03
C ALA A 145 11.94 -15.95 -1.27
N ALA A 146 11.87 -16.55 -2.47
CA ALA A 146 11.76 -15.82 -3.74
C ALA A 146 10.48 -14.97 -3.81
N ASN A 147 9.33 -15.53 -3.45
CA ASN A 147 8.06 -14.81 -3.43
C ASN A 147 8.10 -13.62 -2.46
N ASN A 148 8.62 -13.82 -1.23
CA ASN A 148 8.77 -12.74 -0.26
C ASN A 148 9.73 -11.64 -0.74
N THR A 149 10.85 -12.02 -1.37
CA THR A 149 11.80 -11.05 -1.94
C THR A 149 11.14 -10.22 -3.03
N VAL A 150 10.41 -10.84 -3.96
CA VAL A 150 9.69 -10.11 -5.03
C VAL A 150 8.64 -9.17 -4.45
N ARG A 151 7.89 -9.60 -3.44
CA ARG A 151 6.92 -8.75 -2.72
C ARG A 151 7.59 -7.54 -2.07
N GLN A 152 8.72 -7.71 -1.41
CA GLN A 152 9.47 -6.63 -0.77
C GLN A 152 10.01 -5.63 -1.79
N ILE A 153 10.59 -6.13 -2.90
CA ILE A 153 11.08 -5.28 -3.99
C ILE A 153 9.91 -4.48 -4.59
N ALA A 154 8.79 -5.14 -4.89
CA ALA A 154 7.60 -4.49 -5.44
C ALA A 154 7.07 -3.38 -4.51
N SER A 155 6.99 -3.66 -3.20
CA SER A 155 6.59 -2.68 -2.19
C SER A 155 7.56 -1.50 -2.10
N ALA A 156 8.87 -1.77 -2.09
CA ALA A 156 9.89 -0.73 -2.01
C ALA A 156 9.87 0.21 -3.22
N ILE A 157 9.67 -0.33 -4.42
CA ILE A 157 9.54 0.48 -5.65
C ILE A 157 8.36 1.45 -5.54
N VAL A 158 7.19 0.98 -5.09
CA VAL A 158 6.01 1.84 -4.98
C VAL A 158 6.19 2.90 -3.90
N VAL A 159 6.76 2.54 -2.75
CA VAL A 159 7.03 3.50 -1.67
C VAL A 159 8.01 4.57 -2.15
N ALA A 160 9.07 4.18 -2.89
CA ALA A 160 10.02 5.14 -3.45
C ALA A 160 9.37 6.08 -4.48
N LEU A 161 8.54 5.54 -5.39
CA LEU A 161 7.81 6.34 -6.36
C LEU A 161 6.81 7.29 -5.70
N ALA A 162 6.01 6.78 -4.75
CA ALA A 162 5.02 7.59 -4.03
C ALA A 162 5.70 8.71 -3.22
N SER A 163 6.82 8.41 -2.55
CA SER A 163 7.60 9.41 -1.81
C SER A 163 8.18 10.48 -2.75
N SER A 164 8.71 10.08 -3.90
CA SER A 164 9.26 11.00 -4.90
C SER A 164 8.19 11.95 -5.45
N VAL A 165 7.02 11.41 -5.82
CA VAL A 165 5.89 12.23 -6.29
C VAL A 165 5.41 13.19 -5.22
N THR A 166 5.25 12.71 -3.98
CA THR A 166 4.80 13.55 -2.85
C THR A 166 5.80 14.68 -2.57
N GLN A 167 7.10 14.40 -2.60
CA GLN A 167 8.12 15.43 -2.39
C GLN A 167 8.14 16.46 -3.50
N ASN A 168 8.01 16.05 -4.77
CA ASN A 168 7.95 16.99 -5.89
C ASN A 168 6.73 17.91 -5.78
N ILE A 169 5.55 17.40 -5.44
CA ILE A 169 4.35 18.20 -5.25
C ILE A 169 4.53 19.20 -4.09
N ILE A 170 5.13 18.77 -2.98
CA ILE A 170 5.40 19.65 -1.84
C ILE A 170 6.42 20.73 -2.22
N THR A 171 7.42 20.40 -3.03
CA THR A 171 8.46 21.34 -3.45
C THR A 171 7.89 22.40 -4.40
N ASP A 172 7.03 22.00 -5.34
CA ASP A 172 6.41 22.91 -6.30
C ASP A 172 5.32 23.79 -5.68
N HIS A 173 4.65 23.32 -4.61
CA HIS A 173 3.57 24.01 -3.91
C HIS A 173 3.98 24.53 -2.54
N LYS A 174 5.28 24.78 -2.29
CA LYS A 174 5.71 25.40 -1.02
C LYS A 174 4.94 26.71 -0.81
N PRO A 175 4.01 26.79 0.15
CA PRO A 175 3.42 28.07 0.50
C PRO A 175 4.53 28.99 1.01
N ALA A 176 4.45 30.29 0.69
CA ALA A 176 5.46 31.30 1.09
C ALA A 176 5.79 31.30 2.60
N ALA A 177 4.92 30.70 3.42
CA ALA A 177 5.14 30.47 4.85
C ALA A 177 6.25 29.45 5.16
N SER A 178 6.52 28.46 4.28
CA SER A 178 7.59 27.47 4.50
C SER A 178 8.98 28.01 4.18
N LEU A 179 9.07 29.04 3.35
CA LEU A 179 10.33 29.78 3.13
C LEU A 179 10.82 30.51 4.40
N LYS A 180 9.92 30.80 5.35
CA LYS A 180 10.28 31.38 6.65
C LYS A 180 10.89 30.40 7.64
N LEU A 181 10.72 29.09 7.42
CA LEU A 181 11.29 28.02 8.25
C LEU A 181 12.66 27.52 7.77
N GLU A 182 13.15 28.03 6.64
CA GLU A 182 14.46 27.65 6.10
C GLU A 182 15.64 28.12 6.99
N ASN A 183 15.35 29.03 7.92
CA ASN A 183 16.33 29.48 8.92
C ASN A 183 15.65 29.70 10.29
N PRO A 184 15.38 28.65 11.08
CA PRO A 184 14.70 28.75 12.37
C PRO A 184 15.44 29.65 13.37
N LEU A 185 16.77 29.78 13.24
CA LEU A 185 17.59 30.65 14.07
C LEU A 185 17.38 32.16 13.74
N SER A 186 17.15 32.49 12.48
CA SER A 186 16.87 33.90 12.10
C SER A 186 15.47 34.34 12.55
N TYR A 187 14.53 33.41 12.65
CA TYR A 187 13.19 33.69 13.16
C TYR A 187 13.20 33.90 14.68
N ALA A 188 13.93 33.02 15.40
CA ALA A 188 14.10 33.14 16.83
C ALA A 188 14.82 34.48 17.22
N SER A 189 15.88 34.83 16.50
CA SER A 189 16.60 36.12 16.75
C SER A 189 15.73 37.34 16.51
N LYS A 190 14.90 37.32 15.46
CA LYS A 190 14.00 38.41 15.11
C LYS A 190 12.82 38.57 16.09
N THR A 191 12.34 37.47 16.63
CA THR A 191 11.28 37.47 17.65
C THR A 191 11.82 37.94 19.00
N ILE A 192 13.05 37.58 19.36
CA ILE A 192 13.72 38.00 20.58
C ILE A 192 14.04 39.52 20.50
N SER A 193 14.56 40.01 19.36
CA SER A 193 14.82 41.44 19.20
C SER A 193 13.54 42.29 19.29
N ALA A 194 12.46 41.85 18.64
CA ALA A 194 11.17 42.52 18.69
C ALA A 194 10.54 42.56 20.11
N SER A 195 10.78 41.52 20.91
CA SER A 195 10.32 41.49 22.30
C SER A 195 11.17 42.36 23.22
N LEU A 196 12.45 42.58 22.91
CA LEU A 196 13.33 43.47 23.68
C LEU A 196 13.07 44.96 23.37
N ASP A 197 12.72 45.27 22.11
CA ASP A 197 12.38 46.64 21.70
C ASP A 197 11.02 47.12 22.25
N GLY A 198 10.16 46.22 22.70
CA GLY A 198 8.87 46.52 23.34
C GLY A 198 8.97 46.87 24.84
N PHE A 199 10.15 46.78 25.44
CA PHE A 199 10.40 47.10 26.86
C PHE A 199 11.10 48.44 27.07
N HIS A 200 11.25 49.26 26.04
CA HIS A 200 11.66 50.68 26.07
C HIS A 200 10.48 51.58 25.70
#